data_a281b881e26acf8f3f220c491cb347bc
#
_entry.id   a281b881e26acf8f3f220c491cb347bc
#
_cell.length_a   1.000
_cell.length_b   1.000
_cell.length_c   1.000
_cell.angle_alpha   90.00
_cell.angle_beta   90.00
_cell.angle_gamma   90.00
#
_symmetry.space_group_name_H-M   'P 1'
#
loop_
_entity.id
_entity.type
_entity.pdbx_description
1 polymer ?
#
loop_
_entity_poly.entity_id
_entity_poly.type
_entity_poly.pdbx_seq_one_letter_code
_entity_poly.pdbx_strand_id
1 'polypeptide(L)'
;MMRQLAQELRRSQQQNIRLQRNPDGTAFEARRVTARSKKGRIKRQMFAKLRTTKYLKTAATADSVSVQFDGKVQRIARVHHYGLRDRVRRNGPEARYPARRLLGVNDEVETITRDTLLRWLSE
;
A
#
# COMPACT_ATOMS: atom_id res chain seq x y z
N MET A 1 5.66 21.37 7.26
CA MET A 1 4.80 20.60 8.15
C MET A 1 3.92 19.60 7.40
N MET A 2 3.18 20.01 6.40
CA MET A 2 2.35 19.08 5.62
C MET A 2 3.19 18.01 4.91
N ARG A 3 4.39 18.35 4.46
CA ARG A 3 5.32 17.38 3.89
C ARG A 3 5.72 16.31 4.92
N GLN A 4 5.99 16.72 6.15
CA GLN A 4 6.33 15.79 7.22
C GLN A 4 5.15 14.86 7.53
N LEU A 5 3.95 15.40 7.59
CA LEU A 5 2.74 14.59 7.78
C LEU A 5 2.59 13.56 6.66
N ALA A 6 2.78 13.98 5.40
CA ALA A 6 2.70 13.07 4.27
C ALA A 6 3.71 11.92 4.37
N GLN A 7 4.93 12.22 4.81
CA GLN A 7 5.96 11.20 5.00
C GLN A 7 5.59 10.22 6.11
N GLU A 8 5.05 10.71 7.22
CA GLU A 8 4.61 9.85 8.32
C GLU A 8 3.45 8.94 7.90
N LEU A 9 2.49 9.48 7.15
CA LEU A 9 1.39 8.69 6.62
C LEU A 9 1.88 7.63 5.64
N ARG A 10 2.84 7.96 4.78
CA ARG A 10 3.45 6.97 3.89
C ARG A 10 4.11 5.85 4.67
N ARG A 11 4.86 6.18 5.73
CA ARG A 11 5.49 5.16 6.58
C ARG A 11 4.46 4.21 7.20
N SER A 12 3.33 4.74 7.64
CA SER A 12 2.24 3.93 8.18
C SER A 12 1.71 2.95 7.12
N GLN A 13 1.48 3.43 5.89
CA GLN A 13 1.03 2.57 4.81
C GLN A 13 2.09 1.52 4.44
N GLN A 14 3.34 1.93 4.34
CA GLN A 14 4.46 1.03 4.08
C GLN A 14 4.54 -0.08 5.13
N GLN A 15 4.34 0.26 6.39
CA GLN A 15 4.39 -0.70 7.48
C GLN A 15 3.26 -1.72 7.39
N ASN A 16 2.05 -1.30 7.05
CA ASN A 16 0.94 -2.21 6.85
C ASN A 16 1.24 -3.22 5.73
N ILE A 17 1.75 -2.75 4.60
CA ILE A 17 2.12 -3.61 3.49
C ILE A 17 3.25 -4.57 3.92
N ARG A 18 4.26 -4.05 4.61
CA ARG A 18 5.37 -4.86 5.10
C ARG A 18 4.91 -5.97 6.03
N LEU A 19 3.94 -5.69 6.89
CA LEU A 19 3.36 -6.66 7.81
C LEU A 19 2.30 -7.54 7.14
N GLN A 20 2.09 -7.37 5.83
CA GLN A 20 1.15 -8.17 5.04
C GLN A 20 -0.27 -8.11 5.61
N ARG A 21 -0.70 -6.90 5.97
CA ARG A 21 -2.02 -6.67 6.54
C ARG A 21 -2.75 -5.51 5.88
N ASN A 22 -4.06 -5.61 5.86
CA ASN A 22 -4.94 -4.54 5.43
C ASN A 22 -4.91 -3.39 6.45
N PRO A 23 -5.35 -2.16 6.07
CA PRO A 23 -5.39 -1.05 7.01
C PRO A 23 -6.22 -1.31 8.26
N ASP A 24 -7.24 -2.17 8.18
CA ASP A 24 -8.07 -2.55 9.33
C ASP A 24 -7.39 -3.54 10.28
N GLY A 25 -6.17 -3.95 9.98
CA GLY A 25 -5.39 -4.87 10.80
C GLY A 25 -5.54 -6.35 10.45
N THR A 26 -6.49 -6.70 9.57
CA THR A 26 -6.63 -8.08 9.14
C THR A 26 -5.51 -8.47 8.19
N ALA A 27 -5.10 -9.73 8.21
CA ALA A 27 -4.03 -10.22 7.35
C ALA A 27 -4.45 -10.21 5.87
N PHE A 28 -3.49 -9.93 4.99
CA PHE A 28 -3.72 -10.16 3.56
C PHE A 28 -4.02 -11.64 3.32
N GLU A 29 -4.92 -11.90 2.37
CA GLU A 29 -5.13 -13.26 1.91
C GLU A 29 -3.81 -13.80 1.34
N ALA A 30 -3.45 -15.02 1.73
CA ALA A 30 -2.20 -15.64 1.33
C ALA A 30 -2.16 -15.85 -0.19
N ARG A 31 -0.95 -15.88 -0.75
CA ARG A 31 -0.76 -16.23 -2.15
C ARG A 31 -1.26 -17.62 -2.41
N ARG A 32 -1.85 -17.81 -3.61
CA ARG A 32 -2.18 -19.15 -4.09
C ARG A 32 -0.89 -19.97 -4.25
N VAL A 33 -0.88 -21.16 -3.67
CA VAL A 33 0.26 -22.07 -3.80
C VAL A 33 0.26 -22.67 -5.20
N THR A 34 1.33 -22.44 -5.95
CA THR A 34 1.53 -23.02 -7.27
C THR A 34 2.73 -23.98 -7.23
N ALA A 35 2.90 -24.78 -8.27
CA ALA A 35 4.09 -25.64 -8.38
C ALA A 35 5.38 -24.82 -8.29
N ARG A 36 5.35 -23.59 -8.81
CA ARG A 36 6.48 -22.66 -8.77
C ARG A 36 6.78 -22.17 -7.36
N SER A 37 5.75 -21.82 -6.60
CA SER A 37 5.92 -21.37 -5.22
C SER A 37 6.30 -22.53 -4.30
N LYS A 38 5.81 -23.75 -4.55
CA LYS A 38 6.22 -24.95 -3.80
C LYS A 38 7.71 -25.22 -3.88
N LYS A 39 8.36 -24.83 -4.98
CA LYS A 39 9.81 -24.99 -5.14
C LYS A 39 10.61 -23.86 -4.46
N GLY A 40 9.96 -23.01 -3.71
CA GLY A 40 10.61 -21.93 -2.96
C GLY A 40 11.14 -20.78 -3.81
N ARG A 41 10.69 -20.65 -5.04
CA ARG A 41 11.16 -19.59 -5.95
C ARG A 41 10.57 -18.22 -5.64
N ILE A 42 9.39 -18.16 -5.00
CA ILE A 42 8.75 -16.91 -4.62
C ILE A 42 8.92 -16.75 -3.11
N LYS A 43 10.01 -16.10 -2.71
CA LYS A 43 10.35 -15.89 -1.29
C LYS A 43 10.04 -14.47 -0.81
N ARG A 44 9.79 -13.53 -1.73
CA ARG A 44 9.53 -12.14 -1.37
C ARG A 44 8.15 -11.98 -0.79
N GLN A 45 8.05 -11.07 0.16
CA GLN A 45 6.75 -10.59 0.65
C GLN A 45 5.98 -9.96 -0.51
N MET A 46 4.65 -10.09 -0.47
CA MET A 46 3.79 -9.45 -1.46
C MET A 46 3.97 -7.94 -1.39
N PHE A 47 4.06 -7.32 -2.57
CA PHE A 47 4.13 -5.86 -2.75
C PHE A 47 5.40 -5.22 -2.18
N ALA A 48 6.48 -5.99 -2.01
CA ALA A 48 7.74 -5.47 -1.46
C ALA A 48 8.30 -4.31 -2.28
N LYS A 49 8.16 -4.35 -3.61
CA LYS A 49 8.58 -3.24 -4.47
C LYS A 49 7.60 -2.08 -4.45
N LEU A 50 6.29 -2.38 -4.43
CA LEU A 50 5.25 -1.35 -4.46
C LEU A 50 5.30 -0.43 -3.25
N ARG A 51 5.71 -0.93 -2.09
CA ARG A 51 5.77 -0.11 -0.88
C ARG A 51 6.99 0.82 -0.82
N THR A 52 7.91 0.71 -1.76
CA THR A 52 9.11 1.55 -1.77
C THR A 52 8.78 2.99 -2.17
N THR A 53 9.66 3.92 -1.80
CA THR A 53 9.47 5.34 -2.13
C THR A 53 9.53 5.62 -3.63
N LYS A 54 10.09 4.71 -4.41
CA LYS A 54 10.09 4.81 -5.87
C LYS A 54 8.67 4.74 -6.44
N TYR A 55 7.82 3.92 -5.85
CA TYR A 55 6.47 3.67 -6.36
C TYR A 55 5.37 4.21 -5.47
N LEU A 56 5.59 4.34 -4.17
CA LEU A 56 4.62 4.93 -3.25
C LEU A 56 5.06 6.36 -2.94
N LYS A 57 4.36 7.31 -3.54
CA LYS A 57 4.72 8.73 -3.55
C LYS A 57 3.87 9.54 -2.58
N THR A 58 4.41 10.65 -2.17
CA THR A 58 3.69 11.64 -1.36
C THR A 58 3.58 12.95 -2.11
N ALA A 59 2.53 13.70 -1.83
CA ALA A 59 2.38 15.07 -2.26
C ALA A 59 1.79 15.87 -1.10
N ALA A 60 2.21 17.13 -1.00
CA ALA A 60 1.73 18.00 0.06
C ALA A 60 1.56 19.41 -0.46
N THR A 61 0.47 20.05 -0.07
CA THR A 61 0.22 21.47 -0.28
C THR A 61 0.05 22.15 1.07
N ALA A 62 -0.29 23.43 1.08
CA ALA A 62 -0.51 24.15 2.34
C ALA A 62 -1.65 23.55 3.16
N ASP A 63 -2.63 22.92 2.52
CA ASP A 63 -3.86 22.46 3.16
C ASP A 63 -4.21 20.99 2.83
N SER A 64 -3.35 20.27 2.15
CA SER A 64 -3.65 18.88 1.79
C SER A 64 -2.38 18.02 1.74
N VAL A 65 -2.57 16.72 1.99
CA VAL A 65 -1.54 15.71 1.83
C VAL A 65 -2.12 14.52 1.08
N SER A 66 -1.28 13.83 0.32
CA SER A 66 -1.68 12.61 -0.34
C SER A 66 -0.55 11.58 -0.32
N VAL A 67 -0.94 10.31 -0.29
CA VAL A 67 -0.07 9.16 -0.47
C VAL A 67 -0.68 8.33 -1.58
N GLN A 68 0.06 8.13 -2.66
CA GLN A 68 -0.48 7.47 -3.85
C GLN A 68 0.62 6.71 -4.58
N PHE A 69 0.20 5.73 -5.36
CA PHE A 69 1.14 5.00 -6.20
C PHE A 69 1.48 5.79 -7.45
N ASP A 70 2.75 5.68 -7.87
CA ASP A 70 3.23 6.24 -9.13
C ASP A 70 2.40 5.70 -10.30
N GLY A 71 2.18 6.55 -11.30
CA GLY A 71 1.37 6.18 -12.47
C GLY A 71 1.82 4.90 -13.17
N LYS A 72 3.10 4.58 -13.10
CA LYS A 72 3.64 3.37 -13.72
C LYS A 72 3.13 2.09 -13.09
N VAL A 73 2.71 2.13 -11.82
CA VAL A 73 2.27 0.95 -11.07
C VAL A 73 0.83 1.05 -10.60
N GLN A 74 0.12 2.13 -10.93
CA GLN A 74 -1.26 2.33 -10.47
C GLN A 74 -2.19 1.20 -10.90
N ARG A 75 -2.04 0.69 -12.11
CA ARG A 75 -2.88 -0.42 -12.59
C ARG A 75 -2.71 -1.66 -11.73
N ILE A 76 -1.47 -2.04 -11.46
CA ILE A 76 -1.17 -3.22 -10.63
C ILE A 76 -1.69 -3.02 -9.22
N ALA A 77 -1.44 -1.85 -8.64
CA ALA A 77 -1.89 -1.53 -7.29
C ALA A 77 -3.42 -1.58 -7.19
N ARG A 78 -4.12 -1.03 -8.18
CA ARG A 78 -5.57 -1.01 -8.22
C ARG A 78 -6.15 -2.42 -8.32
N VAL A 79 -5.58 -3.26 -9.17
CA VAL A 79 -6.03 -4.65 -9.35
C VAL A 79 -5.98 -5.40 -8.03
N HIS A 80 -4.89 -5.27 -7.29
CA HIS A 80 -4.73 -5.94 -6.00
C HIS A 80 -5.55 -5.30 -4.89
N HIS A 81 -5.61 -3.97 -4.87
CA HIS A 81 -6.36 -3.25 -3.83
C HIS A 81 -7.84 -3.60 -3.84
N TYR A 82 -8.44 -3.67 -5.02
CA TYR A 82 -9.89 -3.93 -5.18
C TYR A 82 -10.22 -5.39 -5.50
N GLY A 83 -9.24 -6.24 -5.71
CA GLY A 83 -9.49 -7.63 -6.05
C GLY A 83 -10.10 -7.80 -7.42
N LEU A 84 -9.47 -7.23 -8.43
CA LEU A 84 -9.98 -7.23 -9.79
C LEU A 84 -9.37 -8.36 -10.62
N ARG A 85 -9.96 -8.59 -11.80
CA ARG A 85 -9.38 -9.47 -12.80
C ARG A 85 -8.31 -8.74 -13.60
N ASP A 86 -7.21 -9.41 -13.87
CA ASP A 86 -6.19 -8.91 -14.77
C ASP A 86 -5.38 -10.10 -15.32
N ARG A 87 -4.61 -9.84 -16.35
CA ARG A 87 -3.73 -10.85 -16.90
C ARG A 87 -2.54 -11.09 -15.98
N VAL A 88 -2.20 -12.35 -15.81
CA VAL A 88 -1.05 -12.73 -14.96
C VAL A 88 0.26 -12.20 -15.57
N ARG A 89 0.30 -12.16 -16.92
CA ARG A 89 1.41 -11.62 -17.69
C ARG A 89 0.90 -11.16 -19.04
N ARG A 90 1.70 -10.39 -19.76
CA ARG A 90 1.35 -9.93 -21.10
C ARG A 90 0.98 -11.13 -21.99
N ASN A 91 -0.19 -11.07 -22.63
CA ASN A 91 -0.75 -12.14 -23.46
C ASN A 91 -0.93 -13.47 -22.72
N GLY A 92 -0.96 -13.43 -21.40
CA GLY A 92 -1.20 -14.61 -20.58
C GLY A 92 -2.66 -14.77 -20.18
N PRO A 93 -2.97 -15.82 -19.40
CA PRO A 93 -4.32 -16.03 -18.89
C PRO A 93 -4.72 -14.96 -17.91
N GLU A 94 -6.03 -14.69 -17.80
CA GLU A 94 -6.57 -13.81 -16.78
C GLU A 94 -6.70 -14.56 -15.47
N ALA A 95 -6.50 -13.84 -14.38
CA ALA A 95 -6.75 -14.33 -13.04
C ALA A 95 -7.54 -13.28 -12.27
N ARG A 96 -8.41 -13.72 -11.38
CA ARG A 96 -9.07 -12.84 -10.40
C ARG A 96 -8.24 -12.85 -9.13
N TYR A 97 -7.79 -11.67 -8.74
CA TYR A 97 -6.99 -11.53 -7.53
C TYR A 97 -7.89 -11.27 -6.31
N PRO A 98 -7.54 -11.79 -5.13
CA PRO A 98 -8.23 -11.40 -3.93
C PRO A 98 -7.94 -9.95 -3.59
N ALA A 99 -8.89 -9.28 -2.95
CA ALA A 99 -8.68 -7.91 -2.49
C ALA A 99 -7.67 -7.91 -1.34
N ARG A 100 -6.59 -7.14 -1.52
CA ARG A 100 -5.61 -6.85 -0.49
C ARG A 100 -5.47 -5.34 -0.44
N ARG A 101 -6.04 -4.74 0.60
CA ARG A 101 -6.09 -3.27 0.71
C ARG A 101 -4.70 -2.73 0.98
N LEU A 102 -4.12 -2.07 -0.01
CA LEU A 102 -2.76 -1.54 0.07
C LEU A 102 -2.69 -0.22 0.80
N LEU A 103 -3.71 0.61 0.65
CA LEU A 103 -3.80 1.93 1.29
C LEU A 103 -5.15 2.06 1.98
N GLY A 104 -5.19 2.82 3.05
CA GLY A 104 -6.45 3.13 3.69
C GLY A 104 -6.30 3.96 4.95
N VAL A 105 -7.40 4.57 5.36
CA VAL A 105 -7.49 5.32 6.61
C VAL A 105 -7.88 4.35 7.73
N ASN A 106 -7.15 4.41 8.83
CA ASN A 106 -7.41 3.64 10.02
C ASN A 106 -7.15 4.49 11.26
N ASP A 107 -7.27 3.90 12.45
CA ASP A 107 -7.06 4.64 13.70
C ASP A 107 -5.66 5.22 13.81
N GLU A 108 -4.65 4.49 13.32
CA GLU A 108 -3.27 4.97 13.32
C GLU A 108 -3.11 6.22 12.45
N VAL A 109 -3.70 6.23 11.24
CA VAL A 109 -3.68 7.39 10.35
C VAL A 109 -4.36 8.58 11.02
N GLU A 110 -5.51 8.37 11.65
CA GLU A 110 -6.23 9.42 12.35
C GLU A 110 -5.40 9.98 13.52
N THR A 111 -4.75 9.11 14.30
CA THR A 111 -3.90 9.49 15.41
C THR A 111 -2.71 10.30 14.95
N ILE A 112 -1.99 9.84 13.92
CA ILE A 112 -0.84 10.54 13.36
C ILE A 112 -1.25 11.94 12.89
N THR A 113 -2.36 12.02 12.17
CA THR A 113 -2.87 13.29 11.63
C THR A 113 -3.23 14.26 12.75
N ARG A 114 -4.00 13.79 13.73
CA ARG A 114 -4.42 14.60 14.87
C ARG A 114 -3.22 15.10 15.66
N ASP A 115 -2.30 14.20 16.02
CA ASP A 115 -1.15 14.55 16.84
C ASP A 115 -0.24 15.55 16.15
N THR A 116 -0.03 15.37 14.85
CA THR A 116 0.79 16.28 14.05
C THR A 116 0.16 17.68 14.00
N LEU A 117 -1.15 17.75 13.75
CA LEU A 117 -1.86 19.03 13.68
C LEU A 117 -1.89 19.72 15.03
N LEU A 118 -2.16 18.99 16.12
CA LEU A 118 -2.19 19.56 17.48
C LEU A 118 -0.82 20.10 17.89
N ARG A 119 0.24 19.35 17.60
CA ARG A 119 1.61 19.77 17.88
C ARG A 119 1.94 21.07 17.14
N TRP A 120 1.51 21.14 15.89
CA TRP A 120 1.75 22.31 15.05
C TRP A 120 0.99 23.53 15.53
N LEU A 121 -0.27 23.35 15.94
CA LEU A 121 -1.10 24.45 16.45
C LEU A 121 -0.63 24.98 17.81
N SER A 122 0.13 24.18 18.55
CA SER A 122 0.65 24.55 19.86
C SER A 122 2.02 25.24 19.83
N GLU A 123 2.64 25.29 18.66
CA GLU A 123 3.92 25.98 18.47
C GLU A 123 3.78 27.50 18.37
#